data_5e98ad90dd59855ec282608cabea901e
#
_entry.id   5e98ad90dd59855ec282608cabea901e
#
_cell.length_a   1.000
_cell.length_b   1.000
_cell.length_c   1.000
_cell.angle_alpha   90.00
_cell.angle_beta   90.00
_cell.angle_gamma   90.00
#
_symmetry.space_group_name_H-M   'P 1'
#
loop_
_entity.id
_entity.type
_entity.pdbx_description
1 polymer ?
#
loop_
_entity_poly.entity_id
_entity_poly.type
_entity_poly.pdbx_seq_one_letter_code
_entity_poly.pdbx_strand_id
1 'polypeptide(L)'
;IRLKEPLALNAPMTEREFAEHINELASKNKLYTSYIGMGWYDSITPAVIQRNVFENPVWYTSYTPYQTEVSQGRLEALLNFQTMVSDLTAMPLANCSLLDEATASAEAAAMMYALRSRDQQKRGANTLFVDECIFPQNLSVIRTRVIPQGMNIQVGRYQDLEFTADIFGCIIQYPNSNGNVEDYRAFVEKAHENGCKVAVDADILSLALLVPPGEWGADIVYGSTQRMGIPMFYGGPSAAYFATRDELKRNMPGRIIGLSKDKYGKIAYRMALQTREQHIKREKATSNICTAQALLATMAGFYAVYHGQEGIKNIAKRIHSYANYLNKALTKLGYVQLNELYFDTLKFALPEHVTPQKLRTIALSKEVNLRYYETGEVGISVDEAMDLKKLNVLVSIFSIAAEENFSEVLEVSESSTINRDLRRRTSFLTHEVFNLYHTETEMMRYI
;
A
#
# COMPACT_ATOMS: atom_id res chain seq x y z
N ILE A 1 7.78 -42.16 -19.43
CA ILE A 1 6.69 -42.41 -18.47
C ILE A 1 5.39 -41.98 -19.15
N ARG A 2 4.51 -42.91 -19.48
CA ARG A 2 3.20 -42.66 -20.08
C ARG A 2 2.11 -43.10 -19.10
N LEU A 3 1.08 -42.27 -18.95
CA LEU A 3 -0.14 -42.69 -18.24
C LEU A 3 -0.76 -43.87 -19.01
N LYS A 4 -1.17 -44.90 -18.30
CA LYS A 4 -1.82 -46.11 -18.90
C LYS A 4 -3.28 -45.85 -19.23
N GLU A 5 -3.91 -44.92 -18.51
CA GLU A 5 -5.31 -44.52 -18.71
C GLU A 5 -5.42 -43.05 -19.05
N PRO A 6 -6.44 -42.65 -19.83
CA PRO A 6 -6.69 -41.23 -20.08
C PRO A 6 -6.96 -40.49 -18.77
N LEU A 7 -6.61 -39.20 -18.72
CA LEU A 7 -7.00 -38.36 -17.61
C LEU A 7 -8.53 -38.26 -17.50
N ALA A 8 -9.06 -38.38 -16.29
CA ALA A 8 -10.47 -38.21 -16.00
C ALA A 8 -10.83 -36.70 -16.04
N LEU A 9 -10.82 -36.14 -17.22
CA LEU A 9 -11.18 -34.71 -17.46
C LEU A 9 -12.52 -34.63 -18.18
N ASN A 10 -13.28 -33.61 -17.89
CA ASN A 10 -14.48 -33.27 -18.65
C ASN A 10 -14.12 -32.96 -20.11
N ALA A 11 -15.08 -33.14 -21.01
CA ALA A 11 -14.92 -32.67 -22.39
C ALA A 11 -14.64 -31.17 -22.46
N PRO A 12 -13.84 -30.70 -23.44
CA PRO A 12 -13.60 -29.27 -23.60
C PRO A 12 -14.90 -28.54 -23.92
N MET A 13 -15.06 -27.34 -23.33
CA MET A 13 -16.16 -26.45 -23.63
C MET A 13 -15.82 -25.61 -24.87
N THR A 14 -16.83 -25.23 -25.64
CA THR A 14 -16.71 -24.16 -26.61
C THR A 14 -16.52 -22.81 -25.90
N GLU A 15 -16.01 -21.78 -26.60
CA GLU A 15 -15.87 -20.43 -26.01
C GLU A 15 -17.17 -19.90 -25.45
N ARG A 16 -18.30 -20.13 -26.13
CA ARG A 16 -19.61 -19.73 -25.67
C ARG A 16 -20.01 -20.44 -24.38
N GLU A 17 -19.91 -21.77 -24.33
CA GLU A 17 -20.25 -22.56 -23.13
C GLU A 17 -19.36 -22.16 -21.95
N PHE A 18 -18.07 -21.91 -22.20
CA PHE A 18 -17.16 -21.46 -21.18
C PHE A 18 -17.52 -20.06 -20.66
N ALA A 19 -17.85 -19.11 -21.54
CA ALA A 19 -18.28 -17.77 -21.14
C ALA A 19 -19.57 -17.81 -20.30
N GLU A 20 -20.56 -18.62 -20.71
CA GLU A 20 -21.81 -18.82 -19.96
C GLU A 20 -21.52 -19.43 -18.58
N HIS A 21 -20.69 -20.46 -18.51
CA HIS A 21 -20.29 -21.11 -17.25
C HIS A 21 -19.55 -20.18 -16.28
N ILE A 22 -18.58 -19.40 -16.79
CA ILE A 22 -17.83 -18.44 -15.96
C ILE A 22 -18.75 -17.31 -15.46
N ASN A 23 -19.67 -16.81 -16.30
CA ASN A 23 -20.65 -15.82 -15.86
C ASN A 23 -21.58 -16.37 -14.78
N GLU A 24 -22.03 -17.63 -14.90
CA GLU A 24 -22.82 -18.30 -13.85
C GLU A 24 -22.03 -18.42 -12.55
N LEU A 25 -20.76 -18.84 -12.60
CA LEU A 25 -19.89 -18.90 -11.42
C LEU A 25 -19.69 -17.52 -10.80
N ALA A 26 -19.39 -16.52 -11.61
CA ALA A 26 -19.17 -15.13 -11.16
C ALA A 26 -20.43 -14.56 -10.48
N SER A 27 -21.63 -14.85 -11.01
CA SER A 27 -22.90 -14.38 -10.45
C SER A 27 -23.22 -14.89 -9.06
N LYS A 28 -22.54 -15.96 -8.59
CA LYS A 28 -22.67 -16.51 -7.23
C LYS A 28 -21.93 -15.65 -6.19
N ASN A 29 -21.02 -14.76 -6.62
CA ASN A 29 -20.37 -13.81 -5.74
C ASN A 29 -21.33 -12.69 -5.34
N LYS A 30 -21.26 -12.25 -4.09
CA LYS A 30 -21.97 -11.07 -3.59
C LYS A 30 -21.02 -9.90 -3.57
N LEU A 31 -21.32 -8.85 -4.33
CA LEU A 31 -20.51 -7.63 -4.39
C LEU A 31 -20.99 -6.67 -3.32
N TYR A 32 -20.16 -6.48 -2.30
CA TYR A 32 -20.42 -5.55 -1.20
C TYR A 32 -19.42 -4.39 -1.28
N THR A 33 -19.89 -3.18 -0.94
CA THR A 33 -18.97 -2.06 -0.76
C THR A 33 -18.17 -2.28 0.54
N SER A 34 -16.84 -2.30 0.44
CA SER A 34 -15.97 -2.60 1.57
C SER A 34 -15.33 -1.33 2.12
N TYR A 35 -15.53 -1.09 3.42
CA TYR A 35 -14.85 -0.04 4.18
C TYR A 35 -13.97 -0.65 5.29
N ILE A 36 -13.52 -1.89 5.10
CA ILE A 36 -12.63 -2.58 6.05
C ILE A 36 -11.25 -1.92 6.08
N GLY A 37 -10.77 -1.43 4.96
CA GLY A 37 -9.43 -0.89 4.83
C GLY A 37 -8.35 -1.96 4.98
N MET A 38 -7.42 -1.78 5.93
CA MET A 38 -6.34 -2.72 6.22
C MET A 38 -5.42 -2.96 5.01
N GLY A 39 -5.07 -1.89 4.28
CA GLY A 39 -4.21 -1.94 3.10
C GLY A 39 -4.95 -2.19 1.78
N TRP A 40 -6.29 -2.36 1.81
CA TRP A 40 -7.13 -2.61 0.63
C TRP A 40 -8.26 -1.60 0.55
N TYR A 41 -8.30 -0.85 -0.55
CA TYR A 41 -9.20 0.28 -0.73
C TYR A 41 -9.78 0.26 -2.14
N ASP A 42 -11.02 0.65 -2.30
CA ASP A 42 -11.59 0.82 -3.64
C ASP A 42 -10.93 2.04 -4.31
N SER A 43 -10.57 1.90 -5.57
CA SER A 43 -9.88 2.93 -6.35
C SER A 43 -10.46 3.02 -7.76
N ILE A 44 -10.32 4.19 -8.38
CA ILE A 44 -10.83 4.44 -9.73
C ILE A 44 -9.68 4.30 -10.73
N THR A 45 -9.67 3.21 -11.49
CA THR A 45 -8.73 3.05 -12.60
C THR A 45 -9.15 3.96 -13.75
N PRO A 46 -8.32 4.92 -14.20
CA PRO A 46 -8.63 5.72 -15.37
C PRO A 46 -8.85 4.82 -16.59
N ALA A 47 -9.93 5.09 -17.35
CA ALA A 47 -10.34 4.26 -18.51
C ALA A 47 -9.22 4.11 -19.55
N VAL A 48 -8.37 5.13 -19.72
CA VAL A 48 -7.22 5.08 -20.62
C VAL A 48 -6.16 4.08 -20.14
N ILE A 49 -5.95 3.94 -18.84
CA ILE A 49 -5.02 2.94 -18.26
C ILE A 49 -5.64 1.55 -18.35
N GLN A 50 -6.92 1.41 -18.02
CA GLN A 50 -7.65 0.15 -18.15
C GLN A 50 -7.49 -0.42 -19.56
N ARG A 51 -7.89 0.33 -20.56
CA ARG A 51 -7.91 -0.10 -21.97
C ARG A 51 -6.53 -0.27 -22.58
N ASN A 52 -5.61 0.69 -22.35
CA ASN A 52 -4.34 0.72 -23.08
C ASN A 52 -3.19 0.04 -22.34
N VAL A 53 -3.34 -0.31 -21.08
CA VAL A 53 -2.34 -1.02 -20.29
C VAL A 53 -2.87 -2.37 -19.84
N PHE A 54 -3.92 -2.39 -19.01
CA PHE A 54 -4.39 -3.61 -18.39
C PHE A 54 -4.99 -4.60 -19.39
N GLU A 55 -5.76 -4.14 -20.37
CA GLU A 55 -6.39 -4.96 -21.40
C GLU A 55 -5.51 -5.14 -22.67
N ASN A 56 -4.35 -4.52 -22.71
CA ASN A 56 -3.47 -4.54 -23.89
C ASN A 56 -2.37 -5.62 -23.78
N PRO A 57 -2.35 -6.63 -24.67
CA PRO A 57 -1.38 -7.73 -24.62
C PRO A 57 0.09 -7.30 -24.75
N VAL A 58 0.37 -6.10 -25.29
CA VAL A 58 1.72 -5.53 -25.31
C VAL A 58 2.26 -5.34 -23.89
N TRP A 59 1.39 -5.01 -22.93
CA TRP A 59 1.75 -4.78 -21.53
C TRP A 59 1.62 -6.03 -20.66
N TYR A 60 0.57 -6.83 -20.80
CA TYR A 60 0.34 -8.03 -19.98
C TYR A 60 0.98 -9.31 -20.54
N THR A 61 1.91 -9.20 -21.46
CA THR A 61 2.65 -10.33 -21.98
C THR A 61 3.38 -11.10 -20.88
N SER A 62 3.51 -12.41 -21.04
CA SER A 62 4.31 -13.27 -20.17
C SER A 62 5.82 -13.01 -20.27
N TYR A 63 6.25 -12.22 -21.25
CA TYR A 63 7.65 -11.87 -21.45
C TYR A 63 8.14 -10.89 -20.37
N THR A 64 9.32 -11.15 -19.82
CA THR A 64 9.88 -10.30 -18.78
C THR A 64 10.08 -8.84 -19.23
N PRO A 65 9.70 -7.84 -18.43
CA PRO A 65 9.90 -6.42 -18.78
C PRO A 65 11.36 -5.95 -18.66
N TYR A 66 12.26 -6.79 -18.15
CA TYR A 66 13.61 -6.37 -17.75
C TYR A 66 14.68 -6.52 -18.84
N GLN A 67 14.33 -6.97 -20.01
CA GLN A 67 15.27 -7.08 -21.13
C GLN A 67 15.41 -5.73 -21.84
N THR A 68 16.59 -5.17 -21.73
CA THR A 68 16.96 -3.84 -22.25
C THR A 68 16.74 -3.74 -23.75
N GLU A 69 16.97 -4.84 -24.49
CA GLU A 69 16.96 -4.90 -25.96
C GLU A 69 15.55 -4.71 -26.55
N VAL A 70 14.51 -5.11 -25.82
CA VAL A 70 13.14 -5.18 -26.36
C VAL A 70 12.07 -4.51 -25.49
N SER A 71 12.45 -3.98 -24.33
CA SER A 71 11.49 -3.50 -23.33
C SER A 71 11.75 -2.07 -22.85
N GLN A 72 12.29 -1.21 -23.71
CA GLN A 72 12.65 0.18 -23.30
C GLN A 72 11.46 0.94 -22.73
N GLY A 73 10.28 0.90 -23.37
CA GLY A 73 9.09 1.58 -22.86
C GLY A 73 8.59 0.99 -21.53
N ARG A 74 8.65 -0.34 -21.34
CA ARG A 74 8.28 -0.96 -20.06
C ARG A 74 9.28 -0.63 -18.95
N LEU A 75 10.56 -0.50 -19.27
CA LEU A 75 11.59 -0.05 -18.32
C LEU A 75 11.39 1.41 -17.93
N GLU A 76 10.99 2.27 -18.88
CA GLU A 76 10.63 3.66 -18.61
C GLU A 76 9.42 3.74 -17.67
N ALA A 77 8.37 2.98 -17.91
CA ALA A 77 7.21 2.91 -17.03
C ALA A 77 7.56 2.49 -15.60
N LEU A 78 8.47 1.51 -15.45
CA LEU A 78 8.98 1.09 -14.14
C LEU A 78 9.87 2.16 -13.48
N LEU A 79 10.60 2.96 -14.26
CA LEU A 79 11.33 4.11 -13.73
C LEU A 79 10.39 5.20 -13.24
N ASN A 80 9.28 5.45 -13.94
CA ASN A 80 8.24 6.37 -13.46
C ASN A 80 7.65 5.90 -12.13
N PHE A 81 7.39 4.60 -11.99
CA PHE A 81 6.97 4.02 -10.72
C PHE A 81 8.00 4.29 -9.59
N GLN A 82 9.29 4.02 -9.84
CA GLN A 82 10.36 4.29 -8.86
C GLN A 82 10.41 5.77 -8.47
N THR A 83 10.28 6.66 -9.43
CA THR A 83 10.31 8.12 -9.21
C THR A 83 9.11 8.56 -8.38
N MET A 84 7.91 8.06 -8.71
CA MET A 84 6.69 8.31 -7.92
C MET A 84 6.88 7.91 -6.46
N VAL A 85 7.39 6.70 -6.22
CA VAL A 85 7.62 6.19 -4.86
C VAL A 85 8.66 7.02 -4.13
N SER A 86 9.79 7.32 -4.76
CA SER A 86 10.85 8.16 -4.17
C SER A 86 10.31 9.54 -3.78
N ASP A 87 9.55 10.18 -4.66
CA ASP A 87 8.99 11.51 -4.42
C ASP A 87 7.96 11.50 -3.28
N LEU A 88 7.02 10.55 -3.29
CA LEU A 88 5.98 10.48 -2.26
C LEU A 88 6.55 10.15 -0.90
N THR A 89 7.50 9.22 -0.80
CA THR A 89 8.13 8.81 0.46
C THR A 89 9.24 9.76 0.94
N ALA A 90 9.68 10.69 0.10
CA ALA A 90 10.87 11.53 0.28
C ALA A 90 12.15 10.70 0.52
N MET A 91 12.23 9.51 -0.10
CA MET A 91 13.40 8.65 -0.05
C MET A 91 14.21 8.78 -1.35
N PRO A 92 15.56 8.76 -1.28
CA PRO A 92 16.38 8.99 -2.47
C PRO A 92 16.34 7.87 -3.50
N LEU A 93 15.89 6.68 -3.11
CA LEU A 93 15.90 5.51 -3.99
C LEU A 93 14.75 4.56 -3.70
N ALA A 94 14.04 4.11 -4.76
CA ALA A 94 13.04 3.07 -4.71
C ALA A 94 13.35 1.94 -5.68
N ASN A 95 12.82 0.73 -5.42
CA ASN A 95 12.85 -0.38 -6.35
C ASN A 95 11.68 -0.31 -7.36
N CYS A 96 11.68 -1.19 -8.35
CA CYS A 96 10.63 -1.22 -9.37
C CYS A 96 9.43 -2.13 -9.02
N SER A 97 9.27 -2.56 -7.83
CA SER A 97 8.19 -3.17 -7.06
C SER A 97 8.59 -4.44 -6.30
N LEU A 98 7.73 -4.85 -5.40
CA LEU A 98 7.71 -6.17 -4.76
C LEU A 98 6.33 -6.82 -4.94
N LEU A 99 6.13 -8.02 -4.39
CA LEU A 99 4.92 -8.81 -4.56
C LEU A 99 3.70 -8.12 -3.93
N ASP A 100 3.77 -7.86 -2.62
CA ASP A 100 2.75 -7.22 -1.81
C ASP A 100 3.35 -6.57 -0.57
N GLU A 101 2.54 -5.79 0.14
CA GLU A 101 2.94 -5.05 1.34
C GLU A 101 3.49 -5.97 2.44
N ALA A 102 2.84 -7.08 2.71
CA ALA A 102 3.28 -8.01 3.76
C ALA A 102 4.63 -8.66 3.44
N THR A 103 4.89 -8.98 2.16
CA THR A 103 6.20 -9.44 1.70
C THR A 103 7.25 -8.34 1.82
N ALA A 104 6.91 -7.10 1.45
CA ALA A 104 7.83 -5.97 1.60
C ALA A 104 8.20 -5.72 3.06
N SER A 105 7.25 -5.91 3.98
CA SER A 105 7.45 -5.88 5.44
C SER A 105 8.52 -6.89 5.90
N ALA A 106 8.39 -8.13 5.45
CA ALA A 106 9.35 -9.19 5.78
C ALA A 106 10.73 -8.95 5.13
N GLU A 107 10.77 -8.40 3.92
CA GLU A 107 12.02 -8.00 3.26
C GLU A 107 12.71 -6.83 4.00
N ALA A 108 11.93 -5.88 4.55
CA ALA A 108 12.49 -4.82 5.40
C ALA A 108 13.14 -5.40 6.65
N ALA A 109 12.49 -6.34 7.33
CA ALA A 109 13.05 -7.05 8.47
C ALA A 109 14.36 -7.78 8.12
N ALA A 110 14.37 -8.54 7.02
CA ALA A 110 15.57 -9.26 6.57
C ALA A 110 16.72 -8.31 6.18
N MET A 111 16.39 -7.18 5.53
CA MET A 111 17.36 -6.16 5.17
C MET A 111 17.99 -5.51 6.43
N MET A 112 17.19 -5.13 7.42
CA MET A 112 17.69 -4.57 8.68
C MET A 112 18.57 -5.57 9.42
N TYR A 113 18.21 -6.86 9.43
CA TYR A 113 19.01 -7.92 10.02
C TYR A 113 20.38 -8.08 9.34
N ALA A 114 20.42 -8.02 8.01
CA ALA A 114 21.66 -8.06 7.24
C ALA A 114 22.55 -6.82 7.44
N LEU A 115 21.95 -5.68 7.77
CA LEU A 115 22.61 -4.40 7.98
C LEU A 115 23.11 -4.18 9.42
N ARG A 116 22.98 -5.18 10.30
CA ARG A 116 23.50 -5.09 11.68
C ARG A 116 24.98 -4.72 11.69
N SER A 117 25.35 -3.82 12.57
CA SER A 117 26.75 -3.47 12.82
C SER A 117 27.56 -4.68 13.27
N ARG A 118 28.89 -4.63 13.14
CA ARG A 118 29.78 -5.71 13.64
C ARG A 118 29.57 -5.98 15.13
N ASP A 119 29.30 -4.96 15.91
CA ASP A 119 29.07 -5.09 17.35
C ASP A 119 27.70 -5.71 17.65
N GLN A 120 26.66 -5.37 16.92
CA GLN A 120 25.36 -6.04 16.99
C GLN A 120 25.47 -7.54 16.63
N GLN A 121 26.22 -7.88 15.58
CA GLN A 121 26.46 -9.27 15.20
C GLN A 121 27.24 -10.05 16.26
N LYS A 122 28.31 -9.46 16.83
CA LYS A 122 29.12 -10.10 17.87
C LYS A 122 28.35 -10.39 19.17
N ARG A 123 27.45 -9.48 19.57
CA ARG A 123 26.60 -9.66 20.75
C ARG A 123 25.35 -10.48 20.50
N GLY A 124 25.12 -10.92 19.25
CA GLY A 124 23.98 -11.75 18.87
C GLY A 124 22.64 -11.03 18.83
N ALA A 125 22.65 -9.70 18.57
CA ALA A 125 21.40 -8.94 18.44
C ALA A 125 20.53 -9.53 17.34
N ASN A 126 19.38 -10.11 17.71
CA ASN A 126 18.51 -10.84 16.81
C ASN A 126 17.01 -10.54 17.03
N THR A 127 16.67 -9.53 17.82
CA THR A 127 15.29 -9.17 18.12
C THR A 127 14.83 -8.01 17.22
N LEU A 128 13.75 -8.24 16.50
CA LEU A 128 13.02 -7.23 15.74
C LEU A 128 11.87 -6.72 16.60
N PHE A 129 11.82 -5.41 16.83
CA PHE A 129 10.61 -4.80 17.41
C PHE A 129 9.61 -4.50 16.30
N VAL A 130 8.34 -4.83 16.55
CA VAL A 130 7.20 -4.52 15.65
C VAL A 130 6.12 -3.86 16.48
N ASP A 131 5.68 -2.67 16.08
CA ASP A 131 4.56 -1.99 16.73
C ASP A 131 3.29 -2.83 16.66
N GLU A 132 2.52 -2.90 17.74
CA GLU A 132 1.29 -3.70 17.80
C GLU A 132 0.19 -3.19 16.86
N CYS A 133 0.29 -1.91 16.46
CA CYS A 133 -0.62 -1.26 15.53
C CYS A 133 -0.22 -1.41 14.05
N ILE A 134 0.58 -2.43 13.71
CA ILE A 134 0.78 -2.84 12.30
C ILE A 134 -0.42 -3.69 11.84
N PHE A 135 -0.65 -3.78 10.53
CA PHE A 135 -1.65 -4.70 9.98
C PHE A 135 -1.33 -6.16 10.36
N PRO A 136 -2.32 -6.94 10.84
CA PRO A 136 -2.09 -8.30 11.33
C PRO A 136 -1.58 -9.25 10.26
N GLN A 137 -1.97 -9.06 8.98
CA GLN A 137 -1.43 -9.85 7.87
C GLN A 137 0.07 -9.59 7.67
N ASN A 138 0.53 -8.35 7.83
CA ASN A 138 1.95 -8.00 7.72
C ASN A 138 2.76 -8.67 8.84
N LEU A 139 2.29 -8.59 10.08
CA LEU A 139 2.91 -9.28 11.21
C LEU A 139 2.97 -10.80 11.00
N SER A 140 1.92 -11.40 10.43
CA SER A 140 1.88 -12.84 10.14
C SER A 140 2.94 -13.26 9.14
N VAL A 141 3.14 -12.49 8.05
CA VAL A 141 4.16 -12.76 7.05
C VAL A 141 5.56 -12.49 7.60
N ILE A 142 5.76 -11.41 8.38
CA ILE A 142 7.03 -11.16 9.09
C ILE A 142 7.40 -12.41 9.91
N ARG A 143 6.49 -12.90 10.77
CA ARG A 143 6.74 -14.10 11.60
C ARG A 143 7.14 -15.32 10.77
N THR A 144 6.41 -15.57 9.69
CA THR A 144 6.66 -16.71 8.80
C THR A 144 8.06 -16.65 8.16
N ARG A 145 8.53 -15.45 7.83
CA ARG A 145 9.79 -15.24 7.10
C ARG A 145 11.01 -15.12 8.02
N VAL A 146 10.88 -14.50 9.18
CA VAL A 146 12.04 -14.16 10.02
C VAL A 146 12.35 -15.20 11.09
N ILE A 147 11.34 -15.88 11.66
CA ILE A 147 11.57 -16.89 12.69
C ILE A 147 12.47 -18.04 12.21
N PRO A 148 12.28 -18.64 10.99
CA PRO A 148 13.17 -19.65 10.48
C PRO A 148 14.63 -19.19 10.28
N GLN A 149 14.86 -17.87 10.21
CA GLN A 149 16.19 -17.28 10.08
C GLN A 149 16.86 -17.02 11.46
N GLY A 150 16.24 -17.43 12.57
CA GLY A 150 16.74 -17.27 13.92
C GLY A 150 16.51 -15.86 14.51
N MET A 151 15.61 -15.09 13.94
CA MET A 151 15.21 -13.79 14.51
C MET A 151 14.07 -13.96 15.51
N ASN A 152 14.11 -13.18 16.60
CA ASN A 152 13.01 -13.04 17.54
C ASN A 152 12.16 -11.82 17.16
N ILE A 153 10.90 -11.84 17.54
CA ILE A 153 9.97 -10.72 17.34
C ILE A 153 9.41 -10.30 18.69
N GLN A 154 9.59 -9.03 19.02
CA GLN A 154 8.96 -8.37 20.14
C GLN A 154 7.85 -7.48 19.59
N VAL A 155 6.58 -7.77 19.97
CA VAL A 155 5.43 -6.94 19.60
C VAL A 155 4.99 -6.14 20.80
N GLY A 156 4.71 -4.86 20.64
CA GLY A 156 4.25 -3.98 21.72
C GLY A 156 4.04 -2.56 21.21
N ARG A 157 3.66 -1.66 22.12
CA ARG A 157 3.49 -0.24 21.78
C ARG A 157 4.86 0.43 21.65
N TYR A 158 5.06 1.21 20.59
CA TYR A 158 6.32 1.91 20.36
C TYR A 158 6.67 2.90 21.48
N GLN A 159 5.63 3.48 22.15
CA GLN A 159 5.82 4.41 23.27
C GLN A 159 6.45 3.73 24.48
N ASP A 160 6.16 2.44 24.68
CA ASP A 160 6.60 1.67 25.85
C ASP A 160 7.90 0.88 25.58
N LEU A 161 8.50 1.05 24.39
CA LEU A 161 9.69 0.31 23.99
C LEU A 161 10.91 0.74 24.83
N GLU A 162 11.46 -0.22 25.57
CA GLU A 162 12.81 -0.15 26.14
C GLU A 162 13.81 -0.76 25.18
N PHE A 163 14.76 0.05 24.71
CA PHE A 163 15.79 -0.40 23.78
C PHE A 163 16.81 -1.25 24.50
N THR A 164 16.79 -2.55 24.28
CA THR A 164 17.77 -3.51 24.78
C THR A 164 18.86 -3.76 23.75
N ALA A 165 19.99 -4.34 24.20
CA ALA A 165 21.15 -4.59 23.33
C ALA A 165 20.88 -5.57 22.19
N ASP A 166 19.84 -6.39 22.28
CA ASP A 166 19.48 -7.40 21.26
C ASP A 166 18.54 -6.88 20.18
N ILE A 167 17.96 -5.69 20.34
CA ILE A 167 17.11 -5.10 19.30
C ILE A 167 18.00 -4.55 18.20
N PHE A 168 17.75 -5.01 16.97
CA PHE A 168 18.51 -4.56 15.79
C PHE A 168 17.74 -3.60 14.90
N GLY A 169 16.40 -3.58 14.98
CA GLY A 169 15.56 -2.76 14.14
C GLY A 169 14.12 -2.72 14.61
N CYS A 170 13.38 -1.74 14.12
CA CYS A 170 11.99 -1.47 14.47
C CYS A 170 11.13 -1.34 13.22
N ILE A 171 9.90 -1.85 13.28
CA ILE A 171 8.87 -1.65 12.26
C ILE A 171 7.68 -0.93 12.88
N ILE A 172 7.24 0.15 12.24
CA ILE A 172 6.05 0.94 12.58
C ILE A 172 5.21 1.17 11.34
N GLN A 173 3.92 1.55 11.51
CA GLN A 173 3.00 1.80 10.40
C GLN A 173 2.42 3.22 10.43
N TYR A 174 2.27 3.85 9.25
CA TYR A 174 1.89 5.26 9.11
C TYR A 174 0.94 5.50 7.92
N PRO A 175 -0.34 5.89 8.14
CA PRO A 175 -1.06 5.80 9.41
C PRO A 175 -1.10 4.37 9.97
N ASN A 176 -1.29 4.22 11.28
CA ASN A 176 -1.29 2.90 11.89
C ASN A 176 -2.59 2.11 11.60
N SER A 177 -2.66 0.84 11.97
CA SER A 177 -3.80 -0.03 11.66
C SER A 177 -5.13 0.40 12.30
N ASN A 178 -5.10 1.28 13.30
CA ASN A 178 -6.29 1.90 13.88
C ASN A 178 -6.66 3.23 13.21
N GLY A 179 -5.90 3.66 12.20
CA GLY A 179 -6.09 4.91 11.49
C GLY A 179 -5.42 6.13 12.13
N ASN A 180 -4.68 5.97 13.24
CA ASN A 180 -3.98 7.09 13.87
C ASN A 180 -2.81 7.56 13.01
N VAL A 181 -2.68 8.88 12.91
CA VAL A 181 -1.50 9.58 12.38
C VAL A 181 -0.62 10.00 13.55
N GLU A 182 0.45 9.24 13.77
CA GLU A 182 1.36 9.45 14.90
C GLU A 182 2.56 10.31 14.50
N ASP A 183 3.16 11.02 15.45
CA ASP A 183 4.44 11.71 15.26
C ASP A 183 5.59 10.81 15.72
N TYR A 184 6.21 10.13 14.77
CA TYR A 184 7.28 9.17 15.06
C TYR A 184 8.69 9.79 15.13
N ARG A 185 8.87 11.10 14.98
CA ARG A 185 10.20 11.75 14.92
C ARG A 185 11.07 11.42 16.12
N ALA A 186 10.54 11.62 17.33
CA ALA A 186 11.27 11.33 18.56
C ALA A 186 11.58 9.83 18.75
N PHE A 187 10.67 8.95 18.29
CA PHE A 187 10.92 7.50 18.32
C PHE A 187 12.06 7.09 17.39
N VAL A 188 12.06 7.64 16.16
CA VAL A 188 13.13 7.34 15.18
C VAL A 188 14.49 7.84 15.67
N GLU A 189 14.55 9.04 16.23
CA GLU A 189 15.79 9.58 16.83
C GLU A 189 16.29 8.67 17.94
N LYS A 190 15.45 8.28 18.88
CA LYS A 190 15.78 7.36 19.98
C LYS A 190 16.22 5.98 19.46
N ALA A 191 15.58 5.45 18.41
CA ALA A 191 15.99 4.19 17.80
C ALA A 191 17.40 4.28 17.21
N HIS A 192 17.70 5.37 16.50
CA HIS A 192 19.02 5.60 15.93
C HIS A 192 20.13 5.78 17.00
N GLU A 193 19.84 6.48 18.10
CA GLU A 193 20.76 6.60 19.25
C GLU A 193 21.13 5.24 19.82
N ASN A 194 20.20 4.26 19.76
CA ASN A 194 20.45 2.88 20.19
C ASN A 194 20.99 1.96 19.07
N GLY A 195 21.34 2.54 17.91
CA GLY A 195 21.88 1.81 16.76
C GLY A 195 20.87 0.95 16.02
N CYS A 196 19.56 1.14 16.26
CA CYS A 196 18.50 0.44 15.58
C CYS A 196 18.09 1.18 14.30
N LYS A 197 17.79 0.43 13.23
CA LYS A 197 17.17 0.98 12.02
C LYS A 197 15.67 0.96 12.12
N VAL A 198 15.01 1.92 11.46
CA VAL A 198 13.55 2.02 11.45
C VAL A 198 13.01 1.84 10.04
N ALA A 199 12.12 0.87 9.88
CA ALA A 199 11.33 0.66 8.68
C ALA A 199 9.88 1.09 8.92
N VAL A 200 9.30 1.80 7.96
CA VAL A 200 7.97 2.38 8.04
C VAL A 200 7.09 1.78 6.97
N ASP A 201 6.02 1.14 7.39
CA ASP A 201 4.91 0.71 6.53
C ASP A 201 4.01 1.92 6.30
N ALA A 202 4.00 2.50 5.11
CA ALA A 202 3.30 3.75 4.87
C ALA A 202 2.24 3.64 3.76
N ASP A 203 1.04 4.18 4.02
CA ASP A 203 0.04 4.37 2.99
C ASP A 203 0.50 5.45 2.01
N ILE A 204 0.84 5.05 0.79
CA ILE A 204 1.43 5.95 -0.21
C ILE A 204 0.54 7.14 -0.58
N LEU A 205 -0.79 6.99 -0.57
CA LEU A 205 -1.71 8.08 -0.91
C LEU A 205 -1.80 9.12 0.22
N SER A 206 -1.72 8.67 1.48
CA SER A 206 -1.70 9.56 2.64
C SER A 206 -0.52 10.53 2.60
N LEU A 207 0.61 10.10 2.00
CA LEU A 207 1.82 10.90 1.87
C LEU A 207 1.68 12.10 0.90
N ALA A 208 0.58 12.19 0.16
CA ALA A 208 0.23 13.43 -0.56
C ALA A 208 -0.15 14.58 0.39
N LEU A 209 -0.59 14.27 1.63
CA LEU A 209 -1.00 15.25 2.64
C LEU A 209 -0.16 15.21 3.91
N LEU A 210 0.41 14.06 4.26
CA LEU A 210 1.20 13.85 5.48
C LEU A 210 2.70 14.02 5.22
N VAL A 211 3.44 14.47 6.24
CA VAL A 211 4.91 14.54 6.18
C VAL A 211 5.46 13.15 5.88
N PRO A 212 6.22 12.97 4.79
CA PRO A 212 6.69 11.64 4.40
C PRO A 212 7.79 11.13 5.32
N PRO A 213 7.88 9.79 5.51
CA PRO A 213 8.84 9.19 6.43
C PRO A 213 10.31 9.49 6.15
N GLY A 214 10.67 9.75 4.90
CA GLY A 214 12.04 10.16 4.54
C GLY A 214 12.47 11.48 5.17
N GLU A 215 11.53 12.42 5.42
CA GLU A 215 11.82 13.72 6.02
C GLU A 215 12.07 13.65 7.53
N TRP A 216 11.57 12.63 8.21
CA TRP A 216 11.77 12.44 9.65
C TRP A 216 12.66 11.24 10.00
N GLY A 217 13.45 10.80 9.03
CA GLY A 217 14.63 9.98 9.31
C GLY A 217 14.43 8.47 9.14
N ALA A 218 13.31 7.98 8.59
CA ALA A 218 13.16 6.56 8.28
C ALA A 218 14.35 6.01 7.47
N ASP A 219 14.79 4.79 7.76
CA ASP A 219 15.83 4.11 6.99
C ASP A 219 15.24 3.39 5.77
N ILE A 220 14.04 2.85 5.93
CA ILE A 220 13.28 2.10 4.92
C ILE A 220 11.83 2.57 4.97
N VAL A 221 11.22 2.76 3.80
CA VAL A 221 9.78 3.02 3.66
C VAL A 221 9.21 2.02 2.65
N TYR A 222 8.19 1.31 3.03
CA TYR A 222 7.52 0.34 2.16
C TYR A 222 5.99 0.40 2.35
N GLY A 223 5.25 -0.25 1.49
CA GLY A 223 3.80 -0.33 1.56
C GLY A 223 3.18 -0.83 0.27
N SER A 224 1.88 -0.67 0.12
CA SER A 224 1.13 -1.03 -1.07
C SER A 224 0.93 0.17 -1.99
N THR A 225 0.97 -0.06 -3.31
CA THR A 225 0.54 0.92 -4.32
C THR A 225 -0.86 0.64 -4.84
N GLN A 226 -1.62 -0.25 -4.20
CA GLN A 226 -2.97 -0.64 -4.64
C GLN A 226 -3.89 0.58 -4.81
N ARG A 227 -3.78 1.59 -3.93
CA ARG A 227 -4.55 2.85 -3.99
C ARG A 227 -4.23 3.74 -5.20
N MET A 228 -3.20 3.42 -5.96
CA MET A 228 -2.82 4.16 -7.17
C MET A 228 -3.50 3.56 -8.42
N GLY A 229 -4.83 3.47 -8.37
CA GLY A 229 -5.67 3.04 -9.49
C GLY A 229 -5.68 1.53 -9.77
N ILE A 230 -5.26 0.68 -8.82
CA ILE A 230 -5.30 -0.77 -8.98
C ILE A 230 -6.60 -1.30 -8.35
N PRO A 231 -7.47 -2.01 -9.09
CA PRO A 231 -8.65 -2.63 -8.52
C PRO A 231 -8.31 -3.69 -7.45
N MET A 232 -9.22 -3.92 -6.51
CA MET A 232 -9.00 -4.92 -5.44
C MET A 232 -8.98 -6.38 -5.93
N PHE A 233 -9.49 -6.70 -7.13
CA PHE A 233 -9.48 -8.03 -7.75
C PHE A 233 -9.88 -9.20 -6.82
N TYR A 234 -10.84 -9.01 -5.93
CA TYR A 234 -11.23 -10.00 -4.93
C TYR A 234 -10.08 -10.46 -3.98
N GLY A 235 -9.19 -9.55 -3.67
CA GLY A 235 -8.10 -9.80 -2.71
C GLY A 235 -6.72 -9.92 -3.35
N GLY A 236 -6.50 -9.29 -4.47
CA GLY A 236 -5.21 -9.21 -5.12
C GLY A 236 -5.22 -9.60 -6.59
N PRO A 237 -4.07 -9.51 -7.28
CA PRO A 237 -2.77 -9.05 -6.76
C PRO A 237 -2.68 -7.53 -6.57
N SER A 238 -1.65 -7.08 -5.84
CA SER A 238 -1.25 -5.68 -5.73
C SER A 238 0.25 -5.54 -5.99
N ALA A 239 0.75 -4.31 -6.16
CA ALA A 239 2.18 -4.03 -6.22
C ALA A 239 2.62 -3.34 -4.92
N ALA A 240 3.62 -3.90 -4.25
CA ALA A 240 4.27 -3.21 -3.16
C ALA A 240 5.39 -2.31 -3.66
N TYR A 241 5.69 -1.28 -2.91
CA TYR A 241 6.87 -0.46 -3.10
C TYR A 241 7.85 -0.66 -1.95
N PHE A 242 9.10 -0.31 -2.21
CA PHE A 242 10.17 -0.35 -1.23
C PHE A 242 11.19 0.75 -1.56
N ALA A 243 11.40 1.64 -0.62
CA ALA A 243 12.32 2.77 -0.76
C ALA A 243 13.29 2.83 0.42
N THR A 244 14.50 3.31 0.19
CA THR A 244 15.55 3.37 1.21
C THR A 244 16.54 4.50 0.95
N ARG A 245 17.42 4.74 1.93
CA ARG A 245 18.52 5.68 1.82
C ARG A 245 19.57 5.21 0.81
N ASP A 246 20.30 6.13 0.20
CA ASP A 246 21.27 5.82 -0.84
C ASP A 246 22.40 4.90 -0.33
N GLU A 247 22.85 5.08 0.90
CA GLU A 247 23.89 4.24 1.51
C GLU A 247 23.47 2.78 1.67
N LEU A 248 22.16 2.49 1.72
CA LEU A 248 21.62 1.14 1.91
C LEU A 248 21.28 0.42 0.60
N LYS A 249 21.41 1.07 -0.54
CA LYS A 249 20.95 0.58 -1.86
C LYS A 249 21.49 -0.80 -2.26
N ARG A 250 22.66 -1.21 -1.75
CA ARG A 250 23.25 -2.51 -2.07
C ARG A 250 22.56 -3.68 -1.36
N ASN A 251 21.78 -3.40 -0.32
CA ASN A 251 21.05 -4.38 0.47
C ASN A 251 19.54 -4.34 0.16
N MET A 252 19.09 -3.39 -0.65
CA MET A 252 17.66 -3.26 -1.00
C MET A 252 17.18 -4.47 -1.78
N PRO A 253 16.02 -5.07 -1.43
CA PRO A 253 15.42 -6.17 -2.20
C PRO A 253 14.83 -5.66 -3.53
N GLY A 254 14.58 -6.59 -4.45
CA GLY A 254 13.96 -6.30 -5.73
C GLY A 254 14.88 -5.62 -6.74
N ARG A 255 14.35 -5.38 -7.93
CA ARG A 255 15.08 -4.82 -9.06
C ARG A 255 15.04 -3.30 -9.05
N ILE A 256 16.07 -2.71 -9.65
CA ILE A 256 16.19 -1.26 -9.81
C ILE A 256 16.45 -1.00 -11.29
N ILE A 257 15.68 -0.09 -11.86
CA ILE A 257 15.90 0.43 -13.19
C ILE A 257 16.74 1.71 -13.09
N GLY A 258 17.71 1.84 -13.96
CA GLY A 258 18.58 3.00 -14.03
C GLY A 258 18.73 3.53 -15.45
N LEU A 259 19.17 4.77 -15.53
CA LEU A 259 19.46 5.45 -16.79
C LEU A 259 20.84 5.04 -17.33
N SER A 260 20.91 4.91 -18.65
CA SER A 260 22.12 4.67 -19.40
C SER A 260 22.08 5.48 -20.71
N LYS A 261 23.05 5.26 -21.57
CA LYS A 261 23.04 5.82 -22.93
C LYS A 261 23.25 4.70 -23.94
N ASP A 262 22.59 4.81 -25.09
CA ASP A 262 22.80 3.95 -26.22
C ASP A 262 24.12 4.35 -26.99
N LYS A 263 24.44 3.62 -28.05
CA LYS A 263 25.62 3.89 -28.87
C LYS A 263 25.61 5.26 -29.58
N TYR A 264 24.45 5.90 -29.64
CA TYR A 264 24.27 7.23 -30.23
C TYR A 264 24.19 8.35 -29.18
N GLY A 265 24.34 8.02 -27.89
CA GLY A 265 24.29 8.97 -26.80
C GLY A 265 22.87 9.30 -26.34
N LYS A 266 21.83 8.66 -26.88
CA LYS A 266 20.43 8.83 -26.42
C LYS A 266 20.18 8.12 -25.10
N ILE A 267 19.20 8.60 -24.33
CA ILE A 267 18.77 7.95 -23.07
C ILE A 267 18.31 6.52 -23.38
N ALA A 268 18.77 5.60 -22.57
CA ALA A 268 18.36 4.20 -22.57
C ALA A 268 18.16 3.71 -21.13
N TYR A 269 17.27 2.77 -20.95
CA TYR A 269 16.93 2.20 -19.65
C TYR A 269 17.53 0.82 -19.49
N ARG A 270 17.98 0.47 -18.28
CA ARG A 270 18.52 -0.86 -17.99
C ARG A 270 18.35 -1.21 -16.51
N MET A 271 18.46 -2.49 -16.16
CA MET A 271 18.61 -2.87 -14.75
C MET A 271 19.91 -2.31 -14.18
N ALA A 272 19.82 -1.72 -12.99
CA ALA A 272 20.94 -1.23 -12.20
C ALA A 272 21.28 -2.18 -11.04
N LEU A 273 22.55 -2.16 -10.58
CA LEU A 273 23.03 -2.94 -9.42
C LEU A 273 22.74 -4.45 -9.53
N GLN A 274 22.83 -5.03 -10.72
CA GLN A 274 22.52 -6.45 -11.00
C GLN A 274 23.34 -7.45 -10.16
N THR A 275 24.47 -7.04 -9.62
CA THR A 275 25.31 -7.90 -8.74
C THR A 275 24.60 -8.37 -7.47
N ARG A 276 23.42 -7.81 -7.15
CA ARG A 276 22.57 -8.25 -6.02
C ARG A 276 21.63 -9.38 -6.41
N GLU A 277 21.45 -9.61 -7.70
CA GLU A 277 20.44 -10.51 -8.24
C GLU A 277 20.82 -11.98 -8.06
N GLN A 278 19.79 -12.83 -7.93
CA GLN A 278 19.93 -14.27 -7.71
C GLN A 278 20.71 -14.97 -8.83
N HIS A 279 20.54 -14.57 -10.09
CA HIS A 279 21.25 -15.16 -11.22
C HIS A 279 22.77 -14.92 -11.20
N ILE A 280 23.23 -13.95 -10.39
CA ILE A 280 24.66 -13.65 -10.20
C ILE A 280 25.18 -14.21 -8.87
N LYS A 281 24.52 -13.88 -7.75
CA LYS A 281 24.97 -14.24 -6.40
C LYS A 281 24.42 -15.56 -5.89
N ARG A 282 23.48 -16.18 -6.59
CA ARG A 282 22.86 -17.46 -6.20
C ARG A 282 22.32 -17.41 -4.75
N GLU A 283 22.76 -18.33 -3.89
CA GLU A 283 22.36 -18.41 -2.47
C GLU A 283 22.76 -17.19 -1.64
N LYS A 284 23.67 -16.36 -2.14
CA LYS A 284 24.14 -15.12 -1.48
C LYS A 284 23.42 -13.87 -2.00
N ALA A 285 22.36 -14.04 -2.81
CA ALA A 285 21.58 -12.91 -3.29
C ALA A 285 20.93 -12.14 -2.13
N THR A 286 20.72 -10.85 -2.31
CA THR A 286 20.06 -10.01 -1.31
C THR A 286 18.63 -10.46 -1.05
N SER A 287 17.92 -10.90 -2.09
CA SER A 287 16.57 -11.45 -2.01
C SER A 287 16.40 -12.55 -3.05
N ASN A 288 15.60 -13.56 -2.73
CA ASN A 288 15.23 -14.64 -3.64
C ASN A 288 13.97 -14.30 -4.47
N ILE A 289 13.53 -13.07 -4.47
CA ILE A 289 12.39 -12.61 -5.28
C ILE A 289 12.82 -12.57 -6.75
N CYS A 290 12.27 -13.48 -7.53
CA CYS A 290 12.54 -13.57 -8.98
C CYS A 290 11.71 -12.56 -9.76
N THR A 291 10.43 -12.41 -9.42
CA THR A 291 9.45 -11.62 -10.18
C THR A 291 8.73 -10.65 -9.26
N ALA A 292 8.66 -9.40 -9.69
CA ALA A 292 7.84 -8.37 -9.06
C ALA A 292 6.52 -8.20 -9.80
N GLN A 293 5.60 -7.43 -9.27
CA GLN A 293 4.30 -7.10 -9.88
C GLN A 293 4.47 -6.00 -10.96
N ALA A 294 5.10 -6.35 -12.08
CA ALA A 294 5.51 -5.38 -13.10
C ALA A 294 4.32 -4.65 -13.76
N LEU A 295 3.25 -5.37 -14.14
CA LEU A 295 2.07 -4.77 -14.75
C LEU A 295 1.37 -3.80 -13.80
N LEU A 296 1.18 -4.20 -12.54
CA LEU A 296 0.49 -3.37 -11.55
C LEU A 296 1.35 -2.16 -11.13
N ALA A 297 2.68 -2.32 -11.06
CA ALA A 297 3.59 -1.20 -10.86
C ALA A 297 3.52 -0.20 -12.04
N THR A 298 3.43 -0.69 -13.27
CA THR A 298 3.22 0.14 -14.45
C THR A 298 1.90 0.91 -14.38
N MET A 299 0.81 0.24 -13.99
CA MET A 299 -0.50 0.89 -13.80
C MET A 299 -0.45 1.99 -12.74
N ALA A 300 0.18 1.71 -11.59
CA ALA A 300 0.34 2.69 -10.51
C ALA A 300 1.21 3.88 -10.94
N GLY A 301 2.31 3.64 -11.66
CA GLY A 301 3.15 4.69 -12.22
C GLY A 301 2.39 5.56 -13.22
N PHE A 302 1.60 4.96 -14.10
CA PHE A 302 0.77 5.68 -15.06
C PHE A 302 -0.40 6.42 -14.41
N TYR A 303 -0.94 5.91 -13.29
CA TYR A 303 -1.91 6.65 -12.49
C TYR A 303 -1.31 7.98 -11.98
N ALA A 304 -0.07 7.94 -11.50
CA ALA A 304 0.65 9.15 -11.10
C ALA A 304 0.94 10.09 -12.27
N VAL A 305 1.30 9.56 -13.44
CA VAL A 305 1.48 10.35 -14.68
C VAL A 305 0.19 11.03 -15.10
N TYR A 306 -0.94 10.30 -15.07
CA TYR A 306 -2.25 10.82 -15.48
C TYR A 306 -2.78 11.90 -14.54
N HIS A 307 -2.69 11.69 -13.22
CA HIS A 307 -3.22 12.61 -12.23
C HIS A 307 -2.28 13.75 -11.86
N GLY A 308 -0.97 13.53 -11.96
CA GLY A 308 0.04 14.49 -11.52
C GLY A 308 -0.05 14.81 -10.02
N GLN A 309 0.76 15.75 -9.58
CA GLN A 309 0.79 16.18 -8.17
C GLN A 309 -0.58 16.67 -7.69
N GLU A 310 -1.20 17.58 -8.42
CA GLU A 310 -2.46 18.21 -8.00
C GLU A 310 -3.64 17.21 -8.02
N GLY A 311 -3.70 16.33 -9.01
CA GLY A 311 -4.74 15.30 -9.08
C GLY A 311 -4.68 14.36 -7.88
N ILE A 312 -3.50 13.81 -7.55
CA ILE A 312 -3.30 12.91 -6.39
C ILE A 312 -3.61 13.65 -5.09
N LYS A 313 -3.17 14.89 -4.95
CA LYS A 313 -3.45 15.72 -3.77
C LYS A 313 -4.95 16.00 -3.60
N ASN A 314 -5.68 16.25 -4.70
CA ASN A 314 -7.11 16.47 -4.67
C ASN A 314 -7.89 15.19 -4.34
N ILE A 315 -7.45 14.03 -4.83
CA ILE A 315 -8.01 12.73 -4.44
C ILE A 315 -7.83 12.50 -2.94
N ALA A 316 -6.62 12.68 -2.41
CA ALA A 316 -6.33 12.53 -0.99
C ALA A 316 -7.16 13.52 -0.12
N LYS A 317 -7.28 14.78 -0.52
CA LYS A 317 -8.10 15.79 0.17
C LYS A 317 -9.58 15.40 0.20
N ARG A 318 -10.12 14.92 -0.93
CA ARG A 318 -11.52 14.49 -1.03
C ARG A 318 -11.80 13.32 -0.08
N ILE A 319 -10.93 12.32 -0.03
CA ILE A 319 -11.02 11.19 0.89
C ILE A 319 -11.02 11.69 2.34
N HIS A 320 -10.07 12.54 2.71
CA HIS A 320 -9.98 13.12 4.05
C HIS A 320 -11.22 13.96 4.41
N SER A 321 -11.78 14.71 3.45
CA SER A 321 -12.99 15.51 3.67
C SER A 321 -14.22 14.63 3.94
N TYR A 322 -14.34 13.50 3.25
CA TYR A 322 -15.41 12.52 3.52
C TYR A 322 -15.23 11.84 4.89
N ALA A 323 -13.99 11.52 5.29
CA ALA A 323 -13.73 11.01 6.63
C ALA A 323 -14.12 12.03 7.70
N ASN A 324 -13.78 13.30 7.52
CA ASN A 324 -14.19 14.39 8.41
C ASN A 324 -15.72 14.54 8.50
N TYR A 325 -16.42 14.40 7.38
CA TYR A 325 -17.88 14.42 7.37
C TYR A 325 -18.47 13.25 8.18
N LEU A 326 -17.98 12.03 7.93
CA LEU A 326 -18.41 10.83 8.67
C LEU A 326 -18.16 10.97 10.17
N ASN A 327 -16.98 11.44 10.56
CA ASN A 327 -16.69 11.68 11.97
C ASN A 327 -17.72 12.61 12.61
N LYS A 328 -18.00 13.76 12.01
CA LYS A 328 -19.00 14.72 12.52
C LYS A 328 -20.40 14.11 12.59
N ALA A 329 -20.81 13.37 11.55
CA ALA A 329 -22.13 12.75 11.49
C ALA A 329 -22.31 11.67 12.57
N LEU A 330 -21.33 10.77 12.69
CA LEU A 330 -21.40 9.66 13.63
C LEU A 330 -21.27 10.12 15.10
N THR A 331 -20.45 11.13 15.36
CA THR A 331 -20.36 11.73 16.71
C THR A 331 -21.71 12.31 17.13
N LYS A 332 -22.46 12.96 16.24
CA LYS A 332 -23.81 13.45 16.52
C LYS A 332 -24.82 12.33 16.81
N LEU A 333 -24.59 11.13 16.25
CA LEU A 333 -25.39 9.93 16.53
C LEU A 333 -24.93 9.17 17.79
N GLY A 334 -24.03 9.77 18.61
CA GLY A 334 -23.59 9.21 19.89
C GLY A 334 -22.42 8.21 19.78
N TYR A 335 -21.82 8.02 18.61
CA TYR A 335 -20.59 7.22 18.46
C TYR A 335 -19.38 8.03 18.92
N VAL A 336 -18.48 7.41 19.68
CA VAL A 336 -17.29 8.08 20.22
C VAL A 336 -16.08 7.75 19.35
N GLN A 337 -15.51 8.75 18.68
CA GLN A 337 -14.29 8.59 17.91
C GLN A 337 -13.10 8.33 18.83
N LEU A 338 -12.26 7.33 18.49
CA LEU A 338 -11.13 6.89 19.29
C LEU A 338 -9.77 7.33 18.74
N ASN A 339 -9.68 7.66 17.46
CA ASN A 339 -8.46 8.13 16.82
C ASN A 339 -8.58 9.61 16.43
N GLU A 340 -7.97 10.50 17.20
CA GLU A 340 -8.10 11.96 17.03
C GLU A 340 -7.51 12.49 15.74
N LEU A 341 -6.33 11.98 15.35
CA LEU A 341 -5.62 12.36 14.13
C LEU A 341 -5.69 11.20 13.15
N TYR A 342 -6.27 11.44 12.00
CA TYR A 342 -6.48 10.42 10.97
C TYR A 342 -6.31 11.00 9.56
N PHE A 343 -6.11 10.12 8.59
CA PHE A 343 -6.20 10.46 7.17
C PHE A 343 -7.58 10.10 6.61
N ASP A 344 -7.93 8.82 6.61
CA ASP A 344 -9.12 8.26 5.98
C ASP A 344 -9.84 7.22 6.83
N THR A 345 -9.15 6.65 7.81
CA THR A 345 -9.67 5.56 8.64
C THR A 345 -10.09 6.08 9.99
N LEU A 346 -11.35 5.79 10.33
CA LEU A 346 -11.99 6.18 11.60
C LEU A 346 -12.25 4.94 12.45
N LYS A 347 -12.01 5.06 13.74
CA LYS A 347 -12.34 4.03 14.74
C LYS A 347 -13.30 4.60 15.77
N PHE A 348 -14.43 3.90 16.00
CA PHE A 348 -15.48 4.34 16.92
C PHE A 348 -15.78 3.29 17.98
N ALA A 349 -15.96 3.76 19.22
CA ALA A 349 -16.71 3.02 20.22
C ALA A 349 -18.21 3.18 19.95
N LEU A 350 -18.96 2.09 20.17
CA LEU A 350 -20.40 2.06 19.96
C LEU A 350 -21.15 2.64 21.18
N PRO A 351 -22.30 3.31 20.98
CA PRO A 351 -23.22 3.64 22.09
C PRO A 351 -23.65 2.38 22.85
N GLU A 352 -23.94 2.48 24.15
CA GLU A 352 -24.26 1.33 25.03
C GLU A 352 -25.38 0.42 24.49
N HIS A 353 -26.38 0.99 23.81
CA HIS A 353 -27.53 0.26 23.26
C HIS A 353 -27.27 -0.32 21.83
N VAL A 354 -26.08 -0.08 21.26
CA VAL A 354 -25.68 -0.58 19.92
C VAL A 354 -24.68 -1.71 20.08
N THR A 355 -25.06 -2.92 19.68
CA THR A 355 -24.12 -4.04 19.65
C THR A 355 -23.43 -4.15 18.30
N PRO A 356 -22.17 -4.65 18.24
CA PRO A 356 -21.48 -4.92 16.99
C PRO A 356 -22.29 -5.82 16.04
N GLN A 357 -23.02 -6.80 16.59
CA GLN A 357 -23.87 -7.71 15.82
C GLN A 357 -25.08 -7.01 15.18
N LYS A 358 -25.75 -6.08 15.92
CA LYS A 358 -26.84 -5.26 15.38
C LYS A 358 -26.33 -4.42 14.20
N LEU A 359 -25.24 -3.70 14.39
CA LEU A 359 -24.62 -2.87 13.37
C LEU A 359 -24.22 -3.70 12.13
N ARG A 360 -23.60 -4.87 12.36
CA ARG A 360 -23.19 -5.78 11.28
C ARG A 360 -24.39 -6.27 10.46
N THR A 361 -25.48 -6.65 11.12
CA THR A 361 -26.70 -7.11 10.43
C THR A 361 -27.27 -6.03 9.54
N ILE A 362 -27.33 -4.78 10.02
CA ILE A 362 -27.82 -3.63 9.26
C ILE A 362 -26.86 -3.33 8.10
N ALA A 363 -25.55 -3.30 8.31
CA ALA A 363 -24.56 -3.05 7.27
C ALA A 363 -24.65 -4.10 6.14
N LEU A 364 -24.72 -5.37 6.49
CA LEU A 364 -24.87 -6.47 5.52
C LEU A 364 -26.18 -6.40 4.74
N SER A 365 -27.28 -5.93 5.36
CA SER A 365 -28.56 -5.72 4.65
C SER A 365 -28.49 -4.58 3.62
N LYS A 366 -27.50 -3.71 3.73
CA LYS A 366 -27.18 -2.62 2.79
C LYS A 366 -25.98 -2.94 1.88
N GLU A 367 -25.54 -4.21 1.88
CA GLU A 367 -24.40 -4.69 1.08
C GLU A 367 -23.09 -3.92 1.39
N VAL A 368 -22.87 -3.64 2.69
CA VAL A 368 -21.70 -2.92 3.20
C VAL A 368 -20.92 -3.79 4.18
N ASN A 369 -19.59 -3.83 4.00
CA ASN A 369 -18.65 -4.43 4.93
C ASN A 369 -17.90 -3.36 5.72
N LEU A 370 -17.91 -3.50 7.06
CA LEU A 370 -17.16 -2.67 8.00
C LEU A 370 -16.11 -3.52 8.72
N ARG A 371 -15.11 -2.87 9.31
CA ARG A 371 -14.15 -3.54 10.20
C ARG A 371 -14.72 -3.63 11.61
N TYR A 372 -14.81 -4.83 12.17
CA TYR A 372 -15.23 -5.07 13.56
C TYR A 372 -14.03 -5.54 14.36
N TYR A 373 -13.75 -4.86 15.49
CA TYR A 373 -12.68 -5.23 16.40
C TYR A 373 -13.20 -6.21 17.45
N GLU A 374 -12.32 -7.11 17.93
CA GLU A 374 -12.66 -8.09 18.97
C GLU A 374 -13.08 -7.41 20.29
N THR A 375 -12.58 -6.22 20.53
CA THR A 375 -12.87 -5.36 21.69
C THR A 375 -14.20 -4.61 21.59
N GLY A 376 -14.93 -4.76 20.47
CA GLY A 376 -16.30 -4.25 20.31
C GLY A 376 -16.44 -2.95 19.52
N GLU A 377 -15.32 -2.34 19.09
CA GLU A 377 -15.36 -1.12 18.27
C GLU A 377 -15.61 -1.43 16.79
N VAL A 378 -15.87 -0.39 16.01
CA VAL A 378 -16.00 -0.46 14.55
C VAL A 378 -15.01 0.48 13.88
N GLY A 379 -14.44 0.03 12.75
CA GLY A 379 -13.59 0.81 11.87
C GLY A 379 -14.26 1.06 10.52
N ILE A 380 -13.99 2.24 9.96
CA ILE A 380 -14.45 2.66 8.64
C ILE A 380 -13.27 3.30 7.93
N SER A 381 -12.87 2.74 6.78
CA SER A 381 -11.84 3.33 5.93
C SER A 381 -12.48 3.90 4.67
N VAL A 382 -12.35 5.20 4.48
CA VAL A 382 -12.85 5.91 3.30
C VAL A 382 -11.86 5.77 2.14
N ASP A 383 -12.36 5.64 0.93
CA ASP A 383 -11.55 5.43 -0.26
C ASP A 383 -11.92 6.39 -1.41
N GLU A 384 -11.22 6.23 -2.54
CA GLU A 384 -11.40 7.08 -3.72
C GLU A 384 -12.80 6.94 -4.35
N ALA A 385 -13.41 5.76 -4.26
CA ALA A 385 -14.71 5.46 -4.84
C ALA A 385 -15.90 5.97 -3.98
N MET A 386 -15.60 6.62 -2.84
CA MET A 386 -16.62 7.28 -2.02
C MET A 386 -17.26 8.46 -2.77
N ASP A 387 -18.57 8.54 -2.68
CA ASP A 387 -19.39 9.66 -3.13
C ASP A 387 -20.46 10.02 -2.08
N LEU A 388 -21.22 11.07 -2.32
CA LEU A 388 -22.27 11.51 -1.40
C LEU A 388 -23.39 10.46 -1.20
N LYS A 389 -23.67 9.63 -2.21
CA LYS A 389 -24.69 8.57 -2.12
C LYS A 389 -24.21 7.46 -1.18
N LYS A 390 -22.97 6.98 -1.35
CA LYS A 390 -22.34 5.99 -0.47
C LYS A 390 -22.19 6.53 0.95
N LEU A 391 -21.79 7.80 1.09
CA LEU A 391 -21.70 8.49 2.37
C LEU A 391 -23.03 8.48 3.13
N ASN A 392 -24.13 8.83 2.45
CA ASN A 392 -25.47 8.79 3.03
C ASN A 392 -25.91 7.37 3.42
N VAL A 393 -25.54 6.36 2.65
CA VAL A 393 -25.79 4.95 3.01
C VAL A 393 -25.06 4.60 4.32
N LEU A 394 -23.79 4.97 4.46
CA LEU A 394 -23.04 4.76 5.71
C LEU A 394 -23.74 5.44 6.87
N VAL A 395 -24.00 6.74 6.78
CA VAL A 395 -24.69 7.48 7.87
C VAL A 395 -26.02 6.82 8.21
N SER A 396 -26.81 6.36 7.22
CA SER A 396 -28.08 5.68 7.46
C SER A 396 -27.92 4.36 8.24
N ILE A 397 -26.87 3.58 7.96
CA ILE A 397 -26.56 2.34 8.69
C ILE A 397 -26.37 2.63 10.19
N PHE A 398 -25.57 3.63 10.52
CA PHE A 398 -25.28 4.02 11.89
C PHE A 398 -26.46 4.67 12.57
N SER A 399 -27.25 5.49 11.86
CA SER A 399 -28.50 6.10 12.33
C SER A 399 -29.53 5.04 12.71
N ILE A 400 -29.77 4.05 11.83
CA ILE A 400 -30.68 2.92 12.10
C ILE A 400 -30.18 2.10 13.33
N ALA A 401 -28.88 1.85 13.42
CA ALA A 401 -28.33 1.09 14.54
C ALA A 401 -28.46 1.81 15.88
N ALA A 402 -28.31 3.13 15.91
CA ALA A 402 -28.49 3.99 17.07
C ALA A 402 -29.96 4.31 17.39
N GLU A 403 -30.92 3.95 16.51
CA GLU A 403 -32.35 4.32 16.61
C GLU A 403 -32.57 5.85 16.67
N GLU A 404 -31.66 6.59 16.05
CA GLU A 404 -31.64 8.05 15.98
C GLU A 404 -31.88 8.53 14.55
N ASN A 405 -32.57 9.66 14.39
CA ASN A 405 -32.79 10.26 13.09
C ASN A 405 -31.69 11.30 12.77
N PHE A 406 -30.92 11.05 11.74
CA PHE A 406 -29.97 12.02 11.21
C PHE A 406 -30.60 12.78 10.03
N SER A 407 -31.10 13.99 10.31
CA SER A 407 -31.75 14.85 9.29
C SER A 407 -30.91 16.06 8.88
N GLU A 408 -29.72 16.21 9.47
CA GLU A 408 -28.87 17.37 9.21
C GLU A 408 -28.04 17.19 7.95
N VAL A 409 -28.11 18.16 7.06
CA VAL A 409 -27.22 18.23 5.88
C VAL A 409 -25.92 18.90 6.33
N LEU A 410 -24.88 18.09 6.59
CA LEU A 410 -23.53 18.61 6.84
C LEU A 410 -22.89 19.00 5.50
N GLU A 411 -22.15 20.06 5.49
CA GLU A 411 -21.28 20.38 4.34
C GLU A 411 -20.01 19.55 4.37
N VAL A 412 -19.61 19.01 3.21
CA VAL A 412 -18.30 18.40 3.04
C VAL A 412 -17.29 19.53 2.98
N SER A 413 -16.61 19.75 4.09
CA SER A 413 -15.62 20.84 4.22
C SER A 413 -14.26 20.35 3.77
N GLU A 414 -13.57 21.16 2.96
CA GLU A 414 -12.17 20.94 2.58
C GLU A 414 -11.17 21.23 3.72
N SER A 415 -11.66 21.66 4.91
CA SER A 415 -10.80 21.93 6.06
C SER A 415 -10.11 20.65 6.53
N SER A 416 -8.79 20.65 6.51
CA SER A 416 -8.00 19.52 7.01
C SER A 416 -7.93 19.56 8.54
N THR A 417 -8.25 18.41 9.18
CA THR A 417 -8.06 18.18 10.62
C THR A 417 -6.63 17.71 10.95
N ILE A 418 -5.81 17.42 9.94
CA ILE A 418 -4.41 17.03 10.13
C ILE A 418 -3.66 18.18 10.81
N ASN A 419 -2.92 17.88 11.88
CA ASN A 419 -2.07 18.85 12.57
C ASN A 419 -1.08 19.51 11.59
N ARG A 420 -0.85 20.80 11.74
CA ARG A 420 0.05 21.59 10.87
C ARG A 420 1.46 20.99 10.78
N ASP A 421 1.97 20.42 11.87
CA ASP A 421 3.32 19.86 11.93
C ASP A 421 3.44 18.48 11.28
N LEU A 422 2.30 17.81 11.04
CA LEU A 422 2.22 16.54 10.32
C LEU A 422 1.78 16.70 8.87
N ARG A 423 1.53 17.94 8.39
CA ARG A 423 1.18 18.21 7.00
C ARG A 423 2.40 18.28 6.12
N ARG A 424 2.34 17.59 4.98
CA ARG A 424 3.37 17.71 3.93
C ARG A 424 3.50 19.16 3.45
N ARG A 425 4.74 19.62 3.36
CA ARG A 425 5.10 20.94 2.82
C ARG A 425 5.93 20.85 1.56
N THR A 426 6.57 19.72 1.32
CA THR A 426 7.44 19.48 0.18
C THR A 426 6.63 19.09 -1.06
N SER A 427 7.07 19.56 -2.21
CA SER A 427 6.54 19.15 -3.51
C SER A 427 6.91 17.69 -3.80
N PHE A 428 6.14 17.05 -4.68
CA PHE A 428 6.38 15.70 -5.19
C PHE A 428 5.91 15.62 -6.63
N LEU A 429 6.30 14.61 -7.40
CA LEU A 429 5.97 14.45 -8.82
C LEU A 429 6.31 15.69 -9.65
N THR A 430 7.48 16.27 -9.39
CA THR A 430 7.93 17.50 -10.06
C THR A 430 8.56 17.25 -11.43
N HIS A 431 8.88 15.99 -11.77
CA HIS A 431 9.40 15.63 -13.07
C HIS A 431 8.39 15.88 -14.20
N GLU A 432 8.88 16.25 -15.36
CA GLU A 432 8.09 16.63 -16.52
C GLU A 432 7.04 15.58 -16.89
N VAL A 433 7.37 14.30 -16.83
CA VAL A 433 6.47 13.19 -17.15
C VAL A 433 5.16 13.21 -16.34
N PHE A 434 5.18 13.71 -15.11
CA PHE A 434 4.00 13.83 -14.25
C PHE A 434 3.19 15.11 -14.49
N ASN A 435 3.59 15.94 -15.46
CA ASN A 435 3.01 17.24 -15.70
C ASN A 435 2.59 17.48 -17.18
N LEU A 436 2.62 16.43 -18.01
CA LEU A 436 2.37 16.57 -19.47
C LEU A 436 1.15 15.78 -19.96
N TYR A 437 0.73 14.70 -19.29
CA TYR A 437 -0.18 13.72 -19.89
C TYR A 437 -1.46 13.56 -19.06
N HIS A 438 -2.27 14.61 -18.99
CA HIS A 438 -3.47 14.66 -18.13
C HIS A 438 -4.79 14.42 -18.86
N THR A 439 -4.75 14.27 -20.19
CA THR A 439 -5.92 13.91 -20.98
C THR A 439 -5.79 12.50 -21.55
N GLU A 440 -6.93 11.89 -21.90
CA GLU A 440 -6.95 10.56 -22.52
C GLU A 440 -6.09 10.51 -23.79
N THR A 441 -6.17 11.52 -24.65
CA THR A 441 -5.41 11.58 -25.91
C THR A 441 -3.91 11.71 -25.67
N GLU A 442 -3.50 12.54 -24.73
CA GLU A 442 -2.08 12.71 -24.39
C GLU A 442 -1.51 11.43 -23.78
N MET A 443 -2.26 10.82 -22.86
CA MET A 443 -1.87 9.57 -22.21
C MET A 443 -1.77 8.42 -23.21
N MET A 444 -2.72 8.29 -24.15
CA MET A 444 -2.65 7.29 -25.24
C MET A 444 -1.44 7.45 -26.15
N ARG A 445 -1.00 8.70 -26.39
CA ARG A 445 0.19 8.95 -27.19
C ARG A 445 1.49 8.68 -26.43
N TYR A 446 1.44 8.79 -25.11
CA TYR A 446 2.57 8.49 -24.23
C TYR A 446 2.74 6.98 -24.03
N ILE A 447 1.65 6.23 -23.78
CA ILE A 447 1.66 4.76 -23.63
C ILE A 447 2.08 4.08 -24.96
#